data_1320d8a9c8f5827aafc31f8e7cd7aadb
#
_entry.id   1320d8a9c8f5827aafc31f8e7cd7aadb
#
_cell.length_a   1.000
_cell.length_b   1.000
_cell.length_c   1.000
_cell.angle_alpha   90.00
_cell.angle_beta   90.00
_cell.angle_gamma   90.00
#
_symmetry.space_group_name_H-M   'P 1'
#
loop_
_entity.id
_entity.type
_entity.pdbx_description
1 polymer ?
#
loop_
_entity_poly.entity_id
_entity_poly.type
_entity_poly.pdbx_seq_one_letter_code
_entity_poly.pdbx_strand_id
1 'polypeptide(L)' 'MNKLIARLIDCGMPRDVAVCMMRQYRGRPHDFELYVESVEAECREPMEEL' A
#
# COMPACT_ATOMS: atom_id res chain seq x y z
N MET A 1 1.89 -15.26 -3.03
CA MET A 1 2.18 -14.00 -2.41
C MET A 1 1.41 -12.88 -3.03
N ASN A 2 0.94 -11.97 -2.25
CA ASN A 2 0.12 -10.90 -2.76
C ASN A 2 0.97 -9.77 -3.31
N LYS A 3 0.76 -9.43 -4.56
CA LYS A 3 1.57 -8.41 -5.20
C LYS A 3 1.35 -7.04 -4.57
N LEU A 4 0.15 -6.79 -4.09
CA LEU A 4 -0.14 -5.50 -3.49
C LEU A 4 0.60 -5.33 -2.18
N ILE A 5 0.75 -6.41 -1.43
CA ILE A 5 1.53 -6.35 -0.20
C ILE A 5 2.97 -6.04 -0.51
N ALA A 6 3.51 -6.65 -1.56
CA ALA A 6 4.89 -6.40 -1.94
C ALA A 6 5.10 -4.94 -2.32
N ARG A 7 4.12 -4.34 -2.97
CA ARG A 7 4.21 -2.94 -3.36
C ARG A 7 4.22 -2.03 -2.14
N LEU A 8 3.41 -2.38 -1.12
CA LEU A 8 3.41 -1.59 0.10
C LEU A 8 4.74 -1.70 0.82
N ILE A 9 5.32 -2.87 0.85
CA ILE A 9 6.60 -3.08 1.49
C ILE A 9 7.67 -2.28 0.78
N ASP A 10 7.60 -2.23 -0.53
CA ASP A 10 8.55 -1.47 -1.32
C ASP A 10 8.49 0.02 -0.98
N CYS A 11 7.36 0.50 -0.54
CA CYS A 11 7.21 1.88 -0.14
C CYS A 11 7.68 2.13 1.28
N GLY A 12 8.17 1.10 1.94
CA GLY A 12 8.68 1.27 3.29
C GLY A 12 7.72 0.83 4.38
N MET A 13 6.58 0.26 4.00
CA MET A 13 5.63 -0.19 5.00
C MET A 13 6.10 -1.49 5.62
N PRO A 14 6.05 -1.64 6.95
CA PRO A 14 6.41 -2.90 7.58
C PRO A 14 5.47 -4.01 7.12
N ARG A 15 5.99 -5.20 7.02
CA ARG A 15 5.21 -6.32 6.55
C ARG A 15 3.97 -6.57 7.39
N ASP A 16 4.11 -6.46 8.71
CA ASP A 16 2.99 -6.66 9.60
C ASP A 16 1.87 -5.70 9.28
N VAL A 17 2.22 -4.45 9.05
CA VAL A 17 1.23 -3.42 8.78
C VAL A 17 0.59 -3.68 7.43
N ALA A 18 1.38 -4.07 6.44
CA ALA A 18 0.83 -4.35 5.12
C ALA A 18 -0.18 -5.48 5.17
N VAL A 19 0.15 -6.54 5.90
CA VAL A 19 -0.76 -7.67 6.03
C VAL A 19 -2.03 -7.26 6.79
N CYS A 20 -1.88 -6.46 7.80
CA CYS A 20 -3.01 -5.99 8.56
C CYS A 20 -3.96 -5.17 7.68
N MET A 21 -3.40 -4.31 6.84
CA MET A 21 -4.23 -3.51 5.93
C MET A 21 -4.94 -4.40 4.93
N MET A 22 -4.26 -5.43 4.43
CA MET A 22 -4.90 -6.33 3.51
C MET A 22 -6.11 -7.01 4.15
N ARG A 23 -5.98 -7.37 5.41
CA ARG A 23 -7.07 -8.04 6.10
C ARG A 23 -8.26 -7.13 6.29
N GLN A 24 -8.02 -5.85 6.46
CA GLN A 24 -9.11 -4.90 6.63
C GLN A 24 -9.90 -4.74 5.35
N TYR A 25 -9.28 -5.04 4.20
CA TYR A 25 -9.97 -4.94 2.93
C TYR A 25 -10.40 -6.31 2.43
N ARG A 26 -10.50 -7.30 3.33
CA ARG A 26 -10.90 -8.62 2.94
C ARG A 26 -12.27 -8.56 2.30
N GLY A 27 -12.42 -9.14 1.16
CA GLY A 27 -13.68 -9.11 0.42
C GLY A 27 -13.83 -7.87 -0.43
N ARG A 28 -12.86 -6.96 -0.40
CA ARG A 28 -12.91 -5.76 -1.22
C ARG A 28 -11.59 -5.57 -1.92
N PRO A 29 -11.21 -6.46 -2.83
CA PRO A 29 -9.90 -6.39 -3.45
C PRO A 29 -9.68 -5.12 -4.28
N HIS A 30 -10.71 -4.63 -4.91
CA HIS A 30 -10.58 -3.42 -5.72
C HIS A 30 -10.27 -2.21 -4.84
N ASP A 31 -10.91 -2.14 -3.69
CA ASP A 31 -10.67 -1.03 -2.76
C ASP A 31 -9.25 -1.09 -2.23
N PHE A 32 -8.76 -2.30 -1.97
CA PHE A 32 -7.40 -2.46 -1.50
C PHE A 32 -6.41 -1.99 -2.57
N GLU A 33 -6.69 -2.30 -3.80
CA GLU A 33 -5.84 -1.88 -4.89
C GLU A 33 -5.78 -0.36 -4.96
N LEU A 34 -6.92 0.30 -4.81
CA LEU A 34 -6.94 1.75 -4.82
C LEU A 34 -6.15 2.33 -3.64
N TYR A 35 -6.25 1.70 -2.50
CA TYR A 35 -5.48 2.12 -1.34
C TYR A 35 -3.99 2.02 -1.63
N VAL A 36 -3.57 0.91 -2.20
CA VAL A 36 -2.16 0.70 -2.51
C VAL A 36 -1.66 1.75 -3.51
N GLU A 37 -2.48 2.05 -4.51
CA GLU A 37 -2.10 3.06 -5.48
C GLU A 37 -1.94 4.42 -4.83
N SER A 38 -2.80 4.73 -3.88
CA SER A 38 -2.72 5.98 -3.17
C SER A 38 -1.43 6.06 -2.35
N VAL A 39 -1.08 4.97 -1.69
CA VAL A 39 0.14 4.92 -0.90
C VAL A 39 1.36 5.07 -1.80
N GLU A 40 1.33 4.42 -2.95
CA GLU A 40 2.45 4.50 -3.87
C GLU A 40 2.62 5.90 -4.42
N ALA A 41 1.53 6.58 -4.66
CA ALA A 41 1.60 7.94 -5.17
C ALA A 41 2.27 8.85 -4.15
N GLU A 42 1.92 8.71 -2.89
CA GLU A 42 2.54 9.49 -1.86
C GLU A 42 3.98 9.11 -1.63
N CYS A 43 4.26 7.83 -1.73
CA CYS A 43 5.61 7.35 -1.54
C CYS A 43 6.54 7.87 -2.62
N ARG A 44 6.03 7.85 -3.89
CA ARG A 44 6.85 8.22 -4.96
C ARG A 44 6.96 9.72 -5.12
N GLU A 45 6.07 10.50 -4.63
CA GLU A 45 6.12 11.85 -4.83
C GLU A 45 6.84 12.54 -3.75
N PRO A 46 7.96 13.04 -3.89
CA PRO A 46 8.74 13.61 -2.85
C PRO A 46 8.08 14.89 -2.52
N MET A 47 7.87 15.17 -1.44
CA MET A 47 7.27 16.27 -1.12
C MET A 47 8.09 17.37 -1.13
N GLU A 48 8.68 17.80 -1.71
CA GLU A 48 9.52 18.76 -1.81
C GLU A 48 9.17 19.94 -2.03
N GLU A 49 8.90 20.43 -1.95
CA GLU A 49 8.67 21.31 -2.16
C GLU A 49 9.01 22.21 -1.96
N LEU A 50 9.32 22.78 -1.96
CA LEU A 50 9.68 23.55 -1.83
C LEU A 50 9.80 24.04 -1.81
#